data_83cf7c49d40e1fb7fdbd0ad8f90401ff
#
_entry.id   83cf7c49d40e1fb7fdbd0ad8f90401ff
#
_cell.length_a   1.000
_cell.length_b   1.000
_cell.length_c   1.000
_cell.angle_alpha   90.00
_cell.angle_beta   90.00
_cell.angle_gamma   90.00
#
_symmetry.space_group_name_H-M   'P 1'
#
loop_
_entity.id
_entity.type
_entity.pdbx_description
1 polymer ?
#
loop_
_entity_poly.entity_id
_entity_poly.type
_entity_poly.pdbx_seq_one_letter_code
_entity_poly.pdbx_strand_id
1 'polypeptide(L)'
;LLYAASPLMNGNTDGYAEKLVDDKGNRLLAAAYDEKKWARAAAAAKDVIDLKAYNLYVAYKRTEGFDGYPVTLPPYDDGNFSTKSWPNGYKDIDPFESYRSVFNGELSTVENPELIFTRGNNQGSYGVNYMVFYQLPVSKAKGNNTTCVTQKQCDAYYMKDGKDIPGKDIEIGRGDGSSQRVTGFVTASDVSKGLYKPLEENVSLQYANREPRFYASVAYNGVTWWLTNATQSSDRGPYRSWYYRGETEGMSNSLNWLQTGIGLMKYVRPTDTNDDKNINGEFSHISKKADPLIRYADILLMYAE
;
A
#
# COMPACT_ATOMS: atom_id res chain seq x y z
N LEU A 1 -14.33 -18.29 7.42
CA LEU A 1 -14.45 -18.51 8.86
C LEU A 1 -14.35 -17.20 9.64
N LEU A 2 -13.34 -16.35 9.39
CA LEU A 2 -13.16 -15.07 10.07
C LEU A 2 -14.39 -14.16 9.93
N TYR A 3 -14.92 -14.01 8.72
CA TYR A 3 -16.16 -13.26 8.51
C TYR A 3 -17.34 -13.79 9.35
N ALA A 4 -17.48 -15.11 9.44
CA ALA A 4 -18.54 -15.72 10.24
C ALA A 4 -18.38 -15.53 11.75
N ALA A 5 -17.14 -15.25 12.18
CA ALA A 5 -16.81 -14.93 13.58
C ALA A 5 -16.95 -13.44 13.89
N SER A 6 -16.88 -12.57 12.88
CA SER A 6 -16.87 -11.10 13.04
C SER A 6 -18.10 -10.58 13.80
N PRO A 7 -18.03 -9.41 14.45
CA PRO A 7 -19.14 -8.83 15.19
C PRO A 7 -20.41 -8.61 14.38
N LEU A 8 -20.29 -8.42 13.06
CA LEU A 8 -21.46 -8.33 12.18
C LEU A 8 -22.23 -9.65 12.09
N MET A 9 -21.50 -10.79 12.01
CA MET A 9 -22.09 -12.11 11.76
C MET A 9 -22.27 -12.95 13.03
N ASN A 10 -21.73 -12.49 14.16
CA ASN A 10 -21.65 -13.25 15.40
C ASN A 10 -21.92 -12.32 16.61
N GLY A 11 -23.12 -12.37 17.13
CA GLY A 11 -23.54 -11.52 18.23
C GLY A 11 -23.88 -10.09 17.80
N ASN A 12 -24.50 -9.92 16.62
CA ASN A 12 -24.91 -8.61 16.15
C ASN A 12 -26.01 -8.01 17.00
N THR A 13 -25.71 -6.93 17.72
CA THR A 13 -26.65 -6.21 18.60
C THR A 13 -27.19 -4.91 18.00
N ASP A 14 -26.77 -4.56 16.77
CA ASP A 14 -27.14 -3.28 16.13
C ASP A 14 -28.52 -3.33 15.44
N GLY A 15 -29.31 -4.37 15.72
CA GLY A 15 -30.64 -4.59 15.17
C GLY A 15 -30.68 -5.12 13.72
N TYR A 16 -29.52 -5.35 13.09
CA TYR A 16 -29.45 -5.96 11.76
C TYR A 16 -29.85 -7.44 11.79
N ALA A 17 -29.44 -8.18 12.84
CA ALA A 17 -29.76 -9.60 12.96
C ALA A 17 -31.28 -9.88 13.01
N GLU A 18 -32.06 -8.91 13.44
CA GLU A 18 -33.54 -9.02 13.52
C GLU A 18 -34.22 -8.64 12.20
N LYS A 19 -33.63 -7.74 11.45
CA LYS A 19 -34.19 -7.16 10.22
C LYS A 19 -33.80 -7.94 8.95
N LEU A 20 -32.61 -8.54 8.97
CA LEU A 20 -32.10 -9.29 7.81
C LEU A 20 -32.54 -10.75 7.90
N VAL A 21 -33.66 -11.02 7.26
CA VAL A 21 -34.26 -12.36 7.16
C VAL A 21 -34.39 -12.76 5.68
N ASP A 22 -34.37 -14.06 5.41
CA ASP A 22 -34.67 -14.61 4.10
C ASP A 22 -36.21 -14.61 3.84
N ASP A 23 -36.61 -15.07 2.67
CA ASP A 23 -38.02 -15.20 2.24
C ASP A 23 -38.83 -16.16 3.12
N LYS A 24 -38.20 -17.00 3.92
CA LYS A 24 -38.79 -17.96 4.87
C LYS A 24 -38.77 -17.46 6.31
N GLY A 25 -38.26 -16.25 6.55
CA GLY A 25 -38.13 -15.66 7.88
C GLY A 25 -36.93 -16.14 8.68
N ASN A 26 -36.00 -16.89 8.07
CA ASN A 26 -34.75 -17.27 8.75
C ASN A 26 -33.80 -16.06 8.85
N ARG A 27 -33.23 -15.86 10.02
CA ARG A 27 -32.24 -14.82 10.24
C ARG A 27 -30.95 -15.12 9.46
N LEU A 28 -30.43 -14.12 8.76
CA LEU A 28 -29.17 -14.22 8.03
C LEU A 28 -27.94 -13.96 8.90
N LEU A 29 -28.13 -13.24 10.03
CA LEU A 29 -27.09 -12.94 10.99
C LEU A 29 -27.40 -13.55 12.35
N ALA A 30 -26.37 -13.97 13.09
CA ALA A 30 -26.54 -14.48 14.44
C ALA A 30 -26.63 -13.33 15.44
N ALA A 31 -27.73 -13.24 16.17
CA ALA A 31 -27.91 -12.29 17.29
C ALA A 31 -27.13 -12.72 18.54
N ALA A 32 -26.96 -14.02 18.75
CA ALA A 32 -26.18 -14.55 19.85
C ALA A 32 -24.71 -14.72 19.47
N TYR A 33 -23.82 -14.32 20.37
CA TYR A 33 -22.38 -14.55 20.23
C TYR A 33 -22.03 -16.01 20.48
N ASP A 34 -21.20 -16.57 19.63
CA ASP A 34 -20.64 -17.93 19.73
C ASP A 34 -19.11 -17.89 19.58
N GLU A 35 -18.41 -18.07 20.70
CA GLU A 35 -16.95 -18.08 20.74
C GLU A 35 -16.32 -19.21 19.90
N LYS A 36 -17.04 -20.30 19.69
CA LYS A 36 -16.57 -21.41 18.85
C LYS A 36 -16.31 -21.00 17.41
N LYS A 37 -16.97 -19.95 16.92
CA LYS A 37 -16.69 -19.40 15.57
C LYS A 37 -15.28 -18.81 15.49
N TRP A 38 -14.87 -18.09 16.53
CA TRP A 38 -13.49 -17.56 16.64
C TRP A 38 -12.48 -18.67 16.78
N ALA A 39 -12.73 -19.63 17.66
CA ALA A 39 -11.86 -20.78 17.83
C ALA A 39 -11.66 -21.57 16.52
N ARG A 40 -12.70 -21.74 15.71
CA ARG A 40 -12.61 -22.37 14.39
C ARG A 40 -11.82 -21.53 13.38
N ALA A 41 -11.96 -20.21 13.40
CA ALA A 41 -11.20 -19.31 12.54
C ALA A 41 -9.71 -19.37 12.90
N ALA A 42 -9.38 -19.28 14.18
CA ALA A 42 -8.01 -19.38 14.68
C ALA A 42 -7.38 -20.75 14.35
N ALA A 43 -8.11 -21.86 14.56
CA ALA A 43 -7.62 -23.19 14.23
C ALA A 43 -7.30 -23.32 12.73
N ALA A 44 -8.17 -22.84 11.85
CA ALA A 44 -7.94 -22.89 10.41
C ALA A 44 -6.72 -22.03 9.97
N ALA A 45 -6.51 -20.88 10.57
CA ALA A 45 -5.32 -20.07 10.31
C ALA A 45 -4.05 -20.77 10.84
N LYS A 46 -4.15 -21.36 12.04
CA LYS A 46 -3.06 -22.16 12.66
C LYS A 46 -2.65 -23.34 11.81
N ASP A 47 -3.59 -24.06 11.20
CA ASP A 47 -3.29 -25.18 10.31
C ASP A 47 -2.41 -24.74 9.14
N VAL A 48 -2.66 -23.57 8.55
CA VAL A 48 -1.81 -23.01 7.47
C VAL A 48 -0.42 -22.65 7.99
N ILE A 49 -0.34 -22.06 9.19
CA ILE A 49 0.94 -21.69 9.82
C ILE A 49 1.78 -22.95 10.08
N ASP A 50 1.15 -24.03 10.58
CA ASP A 50 1.82 -25.27 10.94
C ASP A 50 2.30 -26.09 9.73
N LEU A 51 1.76 -25.82 8.53
CA LEU A 51 2.30 -26.39 7.28
C LEU A 51 3.76 -25.99 7.03
N LYS A 52 4.19 -24.83 7.52
CA LYS A 52 5.55 -24.27 7.31
C LYS A 52 5.94 -24.19 5.82
N ALA A 53 4.94 -24.11 4.95
CA ALA A 53 5.13 -24.04 3.50
C ALA A 53 5.34 -22.59 3.01
N TYR A 54 4.97 -21.59 3.83
CA TYR A 54 4.98 -20.18 3.48
C TYR A 54 5.78 -19.38 4.51
N ASN A 55 6.33 -18.25 4.07
CA ASN A 55 7.07 -17.32 4.94
C ASN A 55 6.77 -15.89 4.55
N LEU A 56 7.00 -14.94 5.46
CA LEU A 56 7.05 -13.53 5.09
C LEU A 56 8.28 -13.28 4.21
N TYR A 57 8.10 -12.51 3.17
CA TYR A 57 9.23 -12.04 2.37
C TYR A 57 10.03 -11.01 3.13
N VAL A 58 11.34 -11.15 3.11
CA VAL A 58 12.28 -10.26 3.78
C VAL A 58 13.36 -9.80 2.82
N ALA A 59 13.39 -8.51 2.55
CA ALA A 59 14.51 -7.86 1.89
C ALA A 59 15.52 -7.39 2.94
N TYR A 60 16.78 -7.81 2.82
CA TYR A 60 17.85 -7.32 3.68
C TYR A 60 18.29 -5.92 3.27
N LYS A 61 18.74 -5.12 4.24
CA LYS A 61 19.27 -3.78 3.98
C LYS A 61 20.39 -3.82 2.96
N ARG A 62 20.38 -2.85 2.07
CA ARG A 62 21.43 -2.61 1.09
C ARG A 62 22.10 -1.29 1.36
N THR A 63 23.38 -1.21 1.05
CA THR A 63 24.15 0.05 1.05
C THR A 63 23.97 0.83 -0.24
N GLU A 64 23.55 0.14 -1.30
CA GLU A 64 23.32 0.69 -2.64
C GLU A 64 21.83 0.63 -2.99
N GLY A 65 21.41 1.51 -3.88
CA GLY A 65 20.04 1.52 -4.40
C GLY A 65 19.71 0.26 -5.20
N PHE A 66 18.45 0.12 -5.58
CA PHE A 66 17.92 -1.01 -6.32
C PHE A 66 17.22 -0.53 -7.59
N ASP A 67 17.37 -1.28 -8.69
CA ASP A 67 16.78 -0.92 -9.99
C ASP A 67 17.08 0.54 -10.43
N GLY A 68 18.26 1.05 -10.08
CA GLY A 68 18.69 2.40 -10.45
C GLY A 68 18.10 3.53 -9.61
N TYR A 69 17.43 3.22 -8.50
CA TYR A 69 16.97 4.24 -7.54
C TYR A 69 17.64 4.09 -6.18
N PRO A 70 17.81 5.18 -5.42
CA PRO A 70 18.51 5.16 -4.14
C PRO A 70 17.66 4.52 -3.04
N VAL A 71 18.30 4.16 -1.93
CA VAL A 71 17.62 3.85 -0.68
C VAL A 71 16.86 5.09 -0.21
N THR A 72 15.53 5.00 -0.12
CA THR A 72 14.66 6.17 0.09
C THR A 72 14.19 6.36 1.51
N LEU A 73 14.13 5.28 2.31
CA LEU A 73 13.62 5.33 3.67
C LEU A 73 14.72 5.05 4.68
N PRO A 74 15.00 5.99 5.58
CA PRO A 74 15.84 5.70 6.73
C PRO A 74 15.09 4.71 7.65
N PRO A 75 15.81 3.78 8.29
CA PRO A 75 15.20 2.91 9.28
C PRO A 75 14.71 3.75 10.46
N TYR A 76 13.53 3.40 10.98
CA TYR A 76 13.08 3.94 12.26
C TYR A 76 13.88 3.31 13.39
N ASP A 77 14.37 4.13 14.32
CA ASP A 77 15.02 3.65 15.53
C ASP A 77 14.06 3.77 16.72
N ASP A 78 13.59 2.63 17.22
CA ASP A 78 12.74 2.53 18.40
C ASP A 78 13.52 2.13 19.66
N GLY A 79 14.85 1.97 19.54
CA GLY A 79 15.74 1.55 20.62
C GLY A 79 15.53 0.10 21.10
N ASN A 80 14.64 -0.66 20.49
CA ASN A 80 14.33 -2.04 20.86
C ASN A 80 14.39 -3.00 19.65
N PHE A 81 13.38 -3.00 18.79
CA PHE A 81 13.35 -3.88 17.61
C PHE A 81 14.34 -3.44 16.54
N SER A 82 14.68 -2.16 16.48
CA SER A 82 15.71 -1.62 15.60
C SER A 82 17.11 -2.13 15.90
N THR A 83 17.36 -2.66 17.11
CA THR A 83 18.66 -3.17 17.56
C THR A 83 18.84 -4.68 17.35
N LYS A 84 17.78 -5.40 17.04
CA LYS A 84 17.75 -6.86 16.89
C LYS A 84 17.59 -7.25 15.42
N SER A 85 18.26 -8.34 15.04
CA SER A 85 18.11 -8.91 13.71
C SER A 85 16.80 -9.68 13.56
N TRP A 86 16.33 -9.83 12.31
CA TRP A 86 15.17 -10.62 11.97
C TRP A 86 15.31 -12.09 12.45
N PRO A 87 14.30 -12.77 12.96
CA PRO A 87 12.89 -12.31 13.08
C PRO A 87 12.55 -11.57 14.37
N ASN A 88 13.50 -11.32 15.25
CA ASN A 88 13.26 -10.68 16.55
C ASN A 88 13.27 -9.14 16.49
N GLY A 89 13.60 -8.57 15.34
CA GLY A 89 13.61 -7.16 15.06
C GLY A 89 13.88 -6.87 13.59
N TYR A 90 14.22 -5.62 13.27
CA TYR A 90 14.40 -5.16 11.88
C TYR A 90 15.75 -4.45 11.63
N LYS A 91 16.76 -4.73 12.47
CA LYS A 91 18.10 -4.11 12.34
C LYS A 91 18.73 -4.33 10.98
N ASP A 92 18.57 -5.53 10.42
CA ASP A 92 19.24 -6.02 9.21
C ASP A 92 18.34 -6.08 7.98
N ILE A 93 17.06 -5.75 8.12
CA ILE A 93 16.10 -5.79 7.01
C ILE A 93 15.66 -4.39 6.59
N ASP A 94 15.13 -4.29 5.37
CA ASP A 94 14.45 -3.12 4.82
C ASP A 94 12.94 -3.37 4.79
N PRO A 95 12.15 -2.81 5.73
CA PRO A 95 10.71 -3.02 5.77
C PRO A 95 9.96 -2.45 4.56
N PHE A 96 10.47 -1.38 3.94
CA PHE A 96 9.88 -0.79 2.75
C PHE A 96 10.01 -1.74 1.56
N GLU A 97 11.22 -2.24 1.29
CA GLU A 97 11.48 -3.20 0.22
C GLU A 97 10.81 -4.54 0.50
N SER A 98 10.81 -5.02 1.74
CA SER A 98 10.13 -6.26 2.13
C SER A 98 8.64 -6.23 1.79
N TYR A 99 7.98 -5.10 2.00
CA TYR A 99 6.56 -4.96 1.66
C TYR A 99 6.34 -4.72 0.16
N ARG A 100 7.07 -3.80 -0.44
CA ARG A 100 6.88 -3.35 -1.82
C ARG A 100 7.10 -4.47 -2.82
N SER A 101 8.16 -5.25 -2.65
CA SER A 101 8.57 -6.30 -3.58
C SER A 101 7.55 -7.43 -3.72
N VAL A 102 6.70 -7.64 -2.71
CA VAL A 102 5.61 -8.64 -2.75
C VAL A 102 4.59 -8.32 -3.84
N PHE A 103 4.41 -7.03 -4.19
CA PHE A 103 3.33 -6.57 -5.07
C PHE A 103 3.80 -6.06 -6.44
N ASN A 104 4.97 -5.46 -6.52
CA ASN A 104 5.37 -4.63 -7.67
C ASN A 104 6.04 -5.42 -8.83
N GLY A 105 6.16 -6.73 -8.71
CA GLY A 105 6.74 -7.59 -9.75
C GLY A 105 8.27 -7.69 -9.69
N GLU A 106 8.91 -7.27 -8.60
CA GLU A 106 10.31 -7.58 -8.33
C GLU A 106 10.52 -9.05 -8.02
N LEU A 107 9.51 -9.66 -7.39
CA LEU A 107 9.44 -11.10 -7.19
C LEU A 107 8.50 -11.73 -8.22
N SER A 108 8.93 -12.78 -8.86
CA SER A 108 8.03 -13.64 -9.62
C SER A 108 7.05 -14.35 -8.66
N THR A 109 5.93 -14.86 -9.19
CA THR A 109 4.97 -15.61 -8.39
C THR A 109 5.56 -16.86 -7.74
N VAL A 110 6.59 -17.44 -8.32
CA VAL A 110 7.29 -18.64 -7.81
C VAL A 110 8.29 -18.29 -6.71
N GLU A 111 8.92 -17.12 -6.81
CA GLU A 111 9.92 -16.64 -5.85
C GLU A 111 9.30 -15.94 -4.63
N ASN A 112 8.03 -15.61 -4.68
CA ASN A 112 7.35 -14.89 -3.62
C ASN A 112 6.81 -15.85 -2.56
N PRO A 113 7.49 -15.98 -1.39
CA PRO A 113 7.16 -16.96 -0.38
C PRO A 113 5.87 -16.65 0.39
N GLU A 114 5.30 -15.46 0.22
CA GLU A 114 4.05 -15.09 0.87
C GLU A 114 2.80 -15.55 0.12
N LEU A 115 2.90 -15.86 -1.17
CA LEU A 115 1.73 -16.13 -1.99
C LEU A 115 1.16 -17.52 -1.71
N ILE A 116 -0.06 -17.55 -1.19
CA ILE A 116 -0.83 -18.79 -1.00
C ILE A 116 -1.76 -19.02 -2.18
N PHE A 117 -2.49 -17.97 -2.57
CA PHE A 117 -3.40 -18.03 -3.69
C PHE A 117 -3.40 -16.73 -4.48
N THR A 118 -3.23 -16.85 -5.78
CA THR A 118 -3.24 -15.72 -6.72
C THR A 118 -4.31 -15.91 -7.76
N ARG A 119 -4.88 -14.81 -8.24
CA ARG A 119 -5.75 -14.85 -9.42
C ARG A 119 -4.88 -15.09 -10.66
N GLY A 120 -4.99 -16.28 -11.24
CA GLY A 120 -4.25 -16.66 -12.44
C GLY A 120 -4.70 -15.88 -13.68
N ASN A 121 -3.82 -15.84 -14.69
CA ASN A 121 -4.09 -15.22 -16.00
C ASN A 121 -4.59 -13.76 -15.93
N ASN A 122 -4.08 -12.97 -14.98
CA ASN A 122 -4.52 -11.61 -14.72
C ASN A 122 -3.47 -10.59 -15.19
N GLN A 123 -2.97 -10.73 -16.43
CA GLN A 123 -1.90 -9.90 -16.99
C GLN A 123 -2.33 -9.12 -18.25
N GLY A 124 -3.53 -9.28 -18.74
CA GLY A 124 -4.01 -8.61 -19.95
C GLY A 124 -4.64 -7.24 -19.69
N SER A 125 -5.40 -6.75 -20.67
CA SER A 125 -5.98 -5.40 -20.70
C SER A 125 -6.89 -5.03 -19.53
N TYR A 126 -7.29 -5.97 -18.70
CA TYR A 126 -8.12 -5.74 -17.50
C TYR A 126 -7.51 -6.37 -16.24
N GLY A 127 -6.23 -6.74 -16.31
CA GLY A 127 -5.51 -7.33 -15.20
C GLY A 127 -4.73 -6.32 -14.35
N VAL A 128 -3.83 -6.84 -13.52
CA VAL A 128 -3.00 -6.03 -12.61
C VAL A 128 -2.13 -5.01 -13.35
N ASN A 129 -1.61 -5.37 -14.55
CA ASN A 129 -0.80 -4.45 -15.37
C ASN A 129 -1.62 -3.25 -15.84
N TYR A 130 -2.91 -3.46 -16.15
CA TYR A 130 -3.81 -2.36 -16.51
C TYR A 130 -4.03 -1.41 -15.33
N MET A 131 -4.15 -1.95 -14.11
CA MET A 131 -4.22 -1.14 -12.91
C MET A 131 -2.96 -0.28 -12.71
N VAL A 132 -1.77 -0.83 -12.99
CA VAL A 132 -0.50 -0.08 -12.94
C VAL A 132 -0.51 1.09 -13.92
N PHE A 133 -1.00 0.90 -15.14
CA PHE A 133 -1.16 1.96 -16.11
C PHE A 133 -1.97 3.15 -15.57
N TYR A 134 -3.05 2.88 -14.83
CA TYR A 134 -3.87 3.92 -14.21
C TYR A 134 -3.23 4.59 -12.98
N GLN A 135 -2.18 4.00 -12.43
CA GLN A 135 -1.41 4.57 -11.31
C GLN A 135 -0.28 5.48 -11.79
N LEU A 136 0.32 5.17 -12.94
CA LEU A 136 1.48 5.87 -13.47
C LEU A 136 1.15 7.32 -13.90
N PRO A 137 2.09 8.27 -13.70
CA PRO A 137 1.94 9.65 -14.17
C PRO A 137 1.80 9.74 -15.70
N VAL A 138 1.04 10.73 -16.16
CA VAL A 138 0.76 10.93 -17.60
C VAL A 138 1.99 11.41 -18.33
N SER A 139 2.70 12.39 -17.77
CA SER A 139 3.73 13.15 -18.47
C SER A 139 4.93 12.28 -18.88
N LYS A 140 5.62 11.72 -17.92
CA LYS A 140 6.89 11.02 -18.12
C LYS A 140 6.74 9.52 -18.31
N ALA A 141 5.83 8.90 -17.56
CA ALA A 141 5.59 7.46 -17.65
C ALA A 141 4.54 7.07 -18.70
N LYS A 142 3.87 8.04 -19.34
CA LYS A 142 2.78 7.82 -20.30
C LYS A 142 1.65 6.98 -19.75
N GLY A 143 1.43 7.06 -18.44
CA GLY A 143 0.31 6.42 -17.75
C GLY A 143 -1.00 7.19 -17.88
N ASN A 144 -1.96 6.87 -17.00
CA ASN A 144 -3.29 7.49 -17.02
C ASN A 144 -3.57 8.36 -15.78
N ASN A 145 -2.89 8.14 -14.66
CA ASN A 145 -2.97 8.95 -13.44
C ASN A 145 -4.40 9.16 -12.91
N THR A 146 -5.21 8.10 -12.83
CA THR A 146 -6.62 8.20 -12.41
C THR A 146 -7.00 7.33 -11.21
N THR A 147 -6.08 6.48 -10.73
CA THR A 147 -6.34 5.66 -9.54
C THR A 147 -6.13 6.48 -8.28
N CYS A 148 -7.23 6.90 -7.66
CA CYS A 148 -7.25 7.74 -6.48
C CYS A 148 -7.41 6.94 -5.19
N VAL A 149 -6.85 7.46 -4.10
CA VAL A 149 -7.15 7.03 -2.74
C VAL A 149 -7.83 8.16 -1.96
N THR A 150 -8.68 7.80 -1.02
CA THR A 150 -9.34 8.77 -0.13
C THR A 150 -8.40 9.19 1.00
N GLN A 151 -8.64 10.35 1.60
CA GLN A 151 -7.94 10.77 2.82
C GLN A 151 -8.08 9.73 3.93
N LYS A 152 -9.26 9.14 4.09
CA LYS A 152 -9.51 8.07 5.05
C LYS A 152 -8.59 6.85 4.85
N GLN A 153 -8.31 6.49 3.60
CA GLN A 153 -7.35 5.41 3.30
C GLN A 153 -5.93 5.81 3.67
N CYS A 154 -5.54 7.07 3.44
CA CYS A 154 -4.24 7.57 3.88
C CYS A 154 -4.11 7.55 5.41
N ASP A 155 -5.19 7.88 6.11
CA ASP A 155 -5.24 7.91 7.58
C ASP A 155 -5.24 6.52 8.21
N ALA A 156 -5.58 5.48 7.45
CA ALA A 156 -5.50 4.11 7.91
C ALA A 156 -4.07 3.59 8.10
N TYR A 157 -3.08 4.23 7.45
CA TYR A 157 -1.67 3.92 7.69
C TYR A 157 -1.17 4.61 8.95
N TYR A 158 -0.33 3.94 9.73
CA TYR A 158 0.22 4.45 10.97
C TYR A 158 1.39 5.43 10.74
N MET A 159 1.77 6.11 11.81
CA MET A 159 3.06 6.77 11.94
C MET A 159 4.17 5.70 12.07
N LYS A 160 5.43 6.08 11.84
CA LYS A 160 6.57 5.16 11.93
C LYS A 160 6.77 4.54 13.32
N ASP A 161 6.20 5.14 14.37
CA ASP A 161 6.22 4.64 15.74
C ASP A 161 5.01 3.76 16.09
N GLY A 162 4.18 3.41 15.09
CA GLY A 162 3.01 2.55 15.23
C GLY A 162 1.76 3.23 15.80
N LYS A 163 1.80 4.53 16.05
CA LYS A 163 0.64 5.29 16.51
C LYS A 163 -0.25 5.72 15.34
N ASP A 164 -1.51 6.01 15.65
CA ASP A 164 -2.39 6.69 14.71
C ASP A 164 -1.84 8.08 14.34
N ILE A 165 -2.22 8.55 13.16
CA ILE A 165 -1.85 9.91 12.76
C ILE A 165 -2.57 10.95 13.62
N PRO A 166 -1.94 12.10 13.89
CA PRO A 166 -2.62 13.22 14.52
C PRO A 166 -3.83 13.67 13.69
N GLY A 167 -4.97 13.87 14.33
CA GLY A 167 -6.21 14.29 13.68
C GLY A 167 -6.90 13.23 12.83
N LYS A 168 -6.61 11.95 13.03
CA LYS A 168 -7.32 10.85 12.38
C LYS A 168 -8.82 10.96 12.63
N ASP A 169 -9.60 10.79 11.56
CA ASP A 169 -11.07 10.81 11.58
C ASP A 169 -11.73 12.11 12.10
N ILE A 170 -10.97 13.20 12.22
CA ILE A 170 -11.49 14.48 12.72
C ILE A 170 -12.63 15.03 11.84
N GLU A 171 -12.56 14.80 10.52
CA GLU A 171 -13.56 15.27 9.57
C GLU A 171 -14.91 14.58 9.72
N ILE A 172 -14.94 13.39 10.30
CA ILE A 172 -16.15 12.62 10.54
C ILE A 172 -16.58 12.64 12.01
N GLY A 173 -15.99 13.53 12.80
CA GLY A 173 -16.34 13.73 14.20
C GLY A 173 -15.98 12.57 15.14
N ARG A 174 -15.09 11.67 14.71
CA ARG A 174 -14.62 10.53 15.51
C ARG A 174 -13.25 10.74 16.13
N GLY A 175 -12.56 11.83 15.80
CA GLY A 175 -11.32 12.19 16.46
C GLY A 175 -11.53 12.50 17.94
N ASP A 176 -10.50 12.34 18.74
CA ASP A 176 -10.52 12.67 20.17
C ASP A 176 -10.62 14.19 20.45
N GLY A 177 -10.64 14.99 19.39
CA GLY A 177 -10.71 16.46 19.44
C GLY A 177 -9.45 17.14 19.98
N SER A 178 -8.48 16.37 20.47
CA SER A 178 -7.24 16.87 21.08
C SER A 178 -6.11 17.05 20.07
N SER A 179 -6.13 16.29 18.98
CA SER A 179 -5.06 16.28 17.97
C SER A 179 -5.52 16.95 16.68
N GLN A 180 -4.75 17.93 16.23
CA GLN A 180 -4.92 18.56 14.91
C GLN A 180 -4.06 17.83 13.88
N ARG A 181 -4.50 17.82 12.62
CA ARG A 181 -3.63 17.36 11.52
C ARG A 181 -2.34 18.16 11.48
N VAL A 182 -1.24 17.49 11.18
CA VAL A 182 0.05 18.17 10.97
C VAL A 182 -0.09 19.09 9.75
N THR A 183 0.25 20.35 9.93
CA THR A 183 0.20 21.39 8.89
C THR A 183 1.61 21.84 8.51
N GLY A 184 1.69 22.58 7.39
CA GLY A 184 2.96 23.09 6.88
C GLY A 184 3.60 22.18 5.83
N PHE A 185 4.78 22.58 5.39
CA PHE A 185 5.49 21.95 4.29
C PHE A 185 6.96 21.75 4.66
N VAL A 186 7.57 20.72 4.07
CA VAL A 186 9.00 20.48 4.18
C VAL A 186 9.78 21.64 3.58
N THR A 187 10.75 22.15 4.30
CA THR A 187 11.60 23.26 3.87
C THR A 187 12.92 22.76 3.27
N ALA A 188 13.62 23.59 2.50
CA ALA A 188 14.97 23.30 2.02
C ALA A 188 15.95 22.97 3.16
N SER A 189 15.79 23.64 4.32
CA SER A 189 16.58 23.35 5.53
C SER A 189 16.30 21.95 6.08
N ASP A 190 15.03 21.50 6.05
CA ASP A 190 14.68 20.13 6.50
C ASP A 190 15.31 19.08 5.59
N VAL A 191 15.25 19.31 4.26
CA VAL A 191 15.88 18.42 3.28
C VAL A 191 17.39 18.35 3.49
N SER A 192 18.06 19.49 3.65
CA SER A 192 19.52 19.55 3.88
C SER A 192 19.96 18.83 5.16
N LYS A 193 19.09 18.81 6.19
CA LYS A 193 19.32 18.08 7.44
C LYS A 193 18.90 16.61 7.37
N GLY A 194 18.36 16.14 6.22
CA GLY A 194 17.87 14.78 6.07
C GLY A 194 16.61 14.45 6.86
N LEU A 195 15.86 15.48 7.28
CA LEU A 195 14.60 15.31 8.01
C LEU A 195 13.47 14.89 7.04
N TYR A 196 12.50 14.17 7.60
CA TYR A 196 11.25 13.79 6.93
C TYR A 196 11.39 12.92 5.66
N LYS A 197 12.54 12.31 5.41
CA LYS A 197 12.70 11.39 4.28
C LYS A 197 11.56 10.36 4.25
N PRO A 198 11.01 10.02 3.04
CA PRO A 198 11.49 10.38 1.70
C PRO A 198 10.87 11.69 1.14
N LEU A 199 10.29 12.54 1.98
CA LEU A 199 9.69 13.78 1.55
C LEU A 199 10.76 14.77 1.10
N GLU A 200 10.45 15.47 -0.01
CA GLU A 200 11.23 16.54 -0.58
C GLU A 200 10.66 17.92 -0.20
N GLU A 201 11.38 18.99 -0.54
CA GLU A 201 10.94 20.36 -0.29
C GLU A 201 9.53 20.64 -0.86
N ASN A 202 8.73 21.44 -0.16
CA ASN A 202 7.36 21.81 -0.47
C ASN A 202 6.31 20.66 -0.41
N VAL A 203 6.68 19.46 0.02
CA VAL A 203 5.72 18.40 0.31
C VAL A 203 5.07 18.66 1.67
N SER A 204 3.76 18.40 1.77
CA SER A 204 3.01 18.58 3.01
C SER A 204 3.52 17.68 4.14
N LEU A 205 3.70 18.25 5.32
CA LEU A 205 4.12 17.51 6.53
C LEU A 205 3.09 16.49 7.03
N GLN A 206 1.85 16.50 6.53
CA GLN A 206 0.88 15.44 6.83
C GLN A 206 1.34 14.05 6.36
N TYR A 207 2.26 13.99 5.41
CA TYR A 207 2.84 12.76 4.88
C TYR A 207 4.16 12.38 5.56
N ALA A 208 4.66 13.20 6.50
CA ALA A 208 5.93 12.97 7.16
C ALA A 208 5.84 11.85 8.20
N ASN A 209 6.97 11.17 8.43
CA ASN A 209 7.13 10.17 9.49
C ASN A 209 6.08 9.04 9.48
N ARG A 210 5.62 8.64 8.30
CA ARG A 210 4.68 7.54 8.14
C ARG A 210 5.40 6.19 8.10
N GLU A 211 4.67 5.13 8.34
CA GLU A 211 5.19 3.78 8.22
C GLU A 211 5.61 3.43 6.78
N PRO A 212 6.53 2.46 6.57
CA PRO A 212 7.03 2.10 5.23
C PRO A 212 5.94 1.71 4.23
N ARG A 213 4.85 1.05 4.69
CA ARG A 213 3.71 0.67 3.84
C ARG A 213 3.00 1.87 3.21
N PHE A 214 2.95 3.00 3.90
CA PHE A 214 2.40 4.24 3.34
C PHE A 214 3.18 4.67 2.11
N TYR A 215 4.50 4.82 2.24
CA TYR A 215 5.35 5.27 1.13
C TYR A 215 5.44 4.27 -0.01
N ALA A 216 5.23 2.99 0.26
CA ALA A 216 5.17 1.96 -0.77
C ALA A 216 3.84 1.90 -1.52
N SER A 217 2.77 2.49 -0.96
CA SER A 217 1.41 2.35 -1.51
C SER A 217 0.81 3.66 -2.00
N VAL A 218 1.13 4.80 -1.37
CA VAL A 218 0.45 6.06 -1.60
C VAL A 218 1.32 7.01 -2.43
N ALA A 219 0.79 7.41 -3.58
CA ALA A 219 1.36 8.48 -4.39
C ALA A 219 0.82 9.82 -3.90
N TYR A 220 1.45 10.36 -2.86
CA TYR A 220 1.10 11.66 -2.27
C TYR A 220 1.55 12.82 -3.16
N ASN A 221 0.96 13.98 -2.99
CA ASN A 221 1.32 15.17 -3.75
C ASN A 221 2.79 15.57 -3.51
N GLY A 222 3.58 15.61 -4.56
CA GLY A 222 5.03 15.81 -4.51
C GLY A 222 5.85 14.51 -4.41
N VAL A 223 5.24 13.34 -4.64
CA VAL A 223 5.95 12.05 -4.68
C VAL A 223 6.91 11.99 -5.85
N THR A 224 8.02 11.27 -5.68
CA THR A 224 9.00 11.02 -6.73
C THR A 224 8.76 9.66 -7.37
N TRP A 225 8.63 9.65 -8.70
CA TRP A 225 8.61 8.48 -9.57
C TRP A 225 9.98 8.30 -10.22
N TRP A 226 10.54 7.10 -10.13
CA TRP A 226 11.93 6.89 -10.55
C TRP A 226 12.10 6.63 -12.03
N LEU A 227 11.14 6.03 -12.71
CA LEU A 227 11.04 5.87 -14.16
C LEU A 227 12.37 5.44 -14.82
N THR A 228 13.08 4.48 -14.22
CA THR A 228 14.45 4.15 -14.60
C THR A 228 14.56 3.50 -15.97
N ASN A 229 13.46 2.99 -16.53
CA ASN A 229 13.42 2.30 -17.81
C ASN A 229 12.59 3.04 -18.88
N ALA A 230 12.35 4.33 -18.72
CA ALA A 230 11.66 5.12 -19.75
C ALA A 230 12.45 5.09 -21.07
N THR A 231 11.76 4.89 -22.20
CA THR A 231 12.39 4.77 -23.52
C THR A 231 13.13 6.04 -23.91
N GLN A 232 12.48 7.20 -23.72
CA GLN A 232 13.11 8.49 -23.97
C GLN A 232 14.04 8.85 -22.81
N SER A 233 15.30 9.14 -23.12
CA SER A 233 16.29 9.52 -22.12
C SER A 233 15.91 10.76 -21.31
N SER A 234 15.18 11.70 -21.89
CA SER A 234 14.63 12.89 -21.22
C SER A 234 13.56 12.58 -20.20
N ASP A 235 12.97 11.38 -20.24
CA ASP A 235 11.91 10.94 -19.34
C ASP A 235 12.44 10.01 -18.24
N ARG A 236 13.70 9.55 -18.35
CA ARG A 236 14.35 8.71 -17.34
C ARG A 236 14.78 9.51 -16.13
N GLY A 237 14.75 8.81 -15.00
CA GLY A 237 15.21 9.33 -13.72
C GLY A 237 14.09 9.88 -12.84
N PRO A 238 14.44 10.50 -11.73
CA PRO A 238 13.45 10.95 -10.77
C PRO A 238 12.53 12.02 -11.39
N TYR A 239 11.25 11.74 -11.37
CA TYR A 239 10.19 12.65 -11.78
C TYR A 239 9.28 12.94 -10.60
N ARG A 240 9.21 14.19 -10.19
CA ARG A 240 8.40 14.64 -9.07
C ARG A 240 7.03 15.10 -9.56
N SER A 241 5.97 14.44 -9.11
CA SER A 241 4.60 14.71 -9.54
C SER A 241 3.88 15.66 -8.59
N TRP A 242 3.33 16.73 -9.15
CA TRP A 242 2.45 17.66 -8.45
C TRP A 242 1.03 17.52 -8.96
N TYR A 243 0.09 17.32 -8.04
CA TYR A 243 -1.33 17.08 -8.33
C TYR A 243 -2.20 18.33 -8.09
N TYR A 244 -1.59 19.50 -7.91
CA TYR A 244 -2.32 20.75 -7.81
C TYR A 244 -3.01 21.11 -9.12
N ARG A 245 -4.09 21.90 -9.03
CA ARG A 245 -4.75 22.43 -10.22
C ARG A 245 -3.78 23.29 -11.03
N GLY A 246 -3.71 23.04 -12.31
CA GLY A 246 -2.80 23.70 -13.25
C GLY A 246 -1.44 23.03 -13.44
N GLU A 247 -1.09 22.07 -12.59
CA GLU A 247 0.11 21.26 -12.76
C GLU A 247 -0.08 20.16 -13.81
N THR A 248 1.00 19.62 -14.34
CA THR A 248 0.98 18.62 -15.42
C THR A 248 0.23 17.34 -15.02
N GLU A 249 0.37 16.91 -13.76
CA GLU A 249 -0.32 15.73 -13.25
C GLU A 249 -1.60 16.09 -12.46
N GLY A 250 -1.92 17.37 -12.37
CA GLY A 250 -3.11 17.90 -11.72
C GLY A 250 -4.25 18.17 -12.67
N MET A 251 -5.32 18.77 -12.16
CA MET A 251 -6.45 19.20 -12.98
C MET A 251 -6.01 20.35 -13.90
N SER A 252 -5.78 20.02 -15.15
CA SER A 252 -5.52 20.97 -16.23
C SER A 252 -6.62 20.83 -17.31
N ASN A 253 -6.26 20.79 -18.57
CA ASN A 253 -7.20 20.51 -19.67
C ASN A 253 -7.36 19.02 -19.97
N SER A 254 -6.76 18.13 -19.18
CA SER A 254 -6.79 16.69 -19.33
C SER A 254 -7.94 16.06 -18.54
N LEU A 255 -8.46 14.93 -19.04
CA LEU A 255 -9.39 14.08 -18.30
C LEU A 255 -8.66 13.16 -17.30
N ASN A 256 -7.33 13.08 -17.38
CA ASN A 256 -6.50 12.12 -16.67
C ASN A 256 -5.79 12.79 -15.50
N TRP A 257 -6.48 12.93 -14.36
CA TRP A 257 -5.95 13.52 -13.15
C TRP A 257 -6.56 12.87 -11.90
N LEU A 258 -5.84 12.96 -10.79
CA LEU A 258 -6.29 12.42 -9.50
C LEU A 258 -7.36 13.31 -8.87
N GLN A 259 -8.61 12.86 -8.85
CA GLN A 259 -9.73 13.63 -8.32
C GLN A 259 -9.61 13.97 -6.83
N THR A 260 -8.94 13.11 -6.05
CA THR A 260 -8.67 13.35 -4.62
C THR A 260 -7.34 14.06 -4.38
N GLY A 261 -6.52 14.27 -5.40
CA GLY A 261 -5.15 14.76 -5.28
C GLY A 261 -4.16 13.78 -4.65
N ILE A 262 -4.57 12.54 -4.44
CA ILE A 262 -3.77 11.47 -3.84
C ILE A 262 -3.94 10.21 -4.67
N GLY A 263 -2.83 9.64 -5.14
CA GLY A 263 -2.81 8.45 -5.98
C GLY A 263 -2.38 7.19 -5.26
N LEU A 264 -2.39 6.10 -6.00
CA LEU A 264 -1.91 4.79 -5.58
C LEU A 264 -0.65 4.42 -6.38
N MET A 265 0.34 3.80 -5.71
CA MET A 265 1.57 3.31 -6.36
C MET A 265 1.97 1.90 -5.90
N LYS A 266 1.10 1.20 -5.20
CA LYS A 266 1.39 -0.08 -4.55
C LYS A 266 1.97 -1.15 -5.48
N TYR A 267 1.51 -1.18 -6.73
CA TYR A 267 1.94 -2.18 -7.72
C TYR A 267 3.01 -1.66 -8.69
N VAL A 268 3.42 -0.41 -8.54
CA VAL A 268 4.38 0.20 -9.48
C VAL A 268 5.80 -0.14 -9.08
N ARG A 269 6.55 -0.67 -10.04
CA ARG A 269 8.00 -0.85 -9.96
C ARG A 269 8.70 0.39 -10.50
N PRO A 270 9.88 0.78 -9.99
CA PRO A 270 10.64 1.93 -10.52
C PRO A 270 10.94 1.87 -12.02
N THR A 271 10.96 0.68 -12.58
CA THR A 271 11.17 0.44 -14.01
C THR A 271 9.90 0.51 -14.85
N ASP A 272 8.72 0.59 -14.25
CA ASP A 272 7.45 0.57 -14.99
C ASP A 272 7.18 1.89 -15.70
N THR A 273 6.90 1.81 -16.99
CA THR A 273 6.46 2.90 -17.86
C THR A 273 5.51 2.36 -18.93
N ASN A 274 4.75 3.24 -19.58
CA ASN A 274 3.88 2.89 -20.70
C ASN A 274 4.25 3.66 -21.97
N ASP A 275 5.50 4.01 -22.13
CA ASP A 275 6.00 4.92 -23.17
C ASP A 275 6.35 4.23 -24.49
N ASP A 276 6.33 2.90 -24.55
CA ASP A 276 6.47 2.12 -25.76
C ASP A 276 5.27 1.18 -25.93
N LYS A 277 4.27 1.60 -26.69
CA LYS A 277 3.09 0.76 -26.95
C LYS A 277 3.49 -0.39 -27.87
N ASN A 278 3.53 -1.59 -27.32
CA ASN A 278 3.67 -2.78 -28.13
C ASN A 278 2.54 -2.88 -29.17
N ILE A 279 2.89 -3.33 -30.37
CA ILE A 279 2.00 -3.50 -31.52
C ILE A 279 0.80 -4.42 -31.21
N ASN A 280 0.88 -5.23 -30.18
CA ASN A 280 -0.15 -6.17 -29.75
C ASN A 280 -1.10 -5.61 -28.68
N GLY A 281 -1.02 -4.33 -28.30
CA GLY A 281 -1.87 -3.73 -27.28
C GLY A 281 -1.53 -4.11 -25.85
N GLU A 282 -0.40 -4.77 -25.62
CA GLU A 282 0.13 -5.01 -24.28
C GLU A 282 0.82 -3.74 -23.78
N PHE A 283 0.77 -3.52 -22.46
CA PHE A 283 1.48 -2.43 -21.82
C PHE A 283 2.98 -2.75 -21.85
N SER A 284 3.70 -2.04 -22.69
CA SER A 284 5.14 -2.19 -22.79
C SER A 284 5.81 -1.61 -21.54
N HIS A 285 6.86 -2.27 -21.07
CA HIS A 285 7.66 -1.86 -19.93
C HIS A 285 6.92 -1.86 -18.57
N ILE A 286 5.70 -2.38 -18.48
CA ILE A 286 5.08 -2.71 -17.18
C ILE A 286 5.42 -4.16 -16.87
N SER A 287 6.17 -4.37 -15.81
CA SER A 287 6.57 -5.73 -15.34
C SER A 287 5.33 -6.55 -14.98
N LYS A 288 5.39 -7.86 -15.20
CA LYS A 288 4.36 -8.79 -14.73
C LYS A 288 4.24 -8.71 -13.22
N LYS A 289 3.01 -8.70 -12.70
CA LYS A 289 2.69 -8.59 -11.28
C LYS A 289 1.96 -9.83 -10.82
N ALA A 290 2.19 -10.23 -9.57
CA ALA A 290 1.28 -11.13 -8.89
C ALA A 290 -0.03 -10.39 -8.56
N ASP A 291 -1.15 -11.13 -8.60
CA ASP A 291 -2.45 -10.65 -8.10
C ASP A 291 -2.83 -11.50 -6.88
N PRO A 292 -2.30 -11.15 -5.69
CA PRO A 292 -2.48 -11.97 -4.50
C PRO A 292 -3.91 -11.83 -3.96
N LEU A 293 -4.60 -12.95 -3.81
CA LEU A 293 -5.89 -13.04 -3.13
C LEU A 293 -5.74 -13.46 -1.67
N ILE A 294 -4.78 -14.35 -1.40
CA ILE A 294 -4.45 -14.79 -0.04
C ILE A 294 -2.92 -14.86 0.07
N ARG A 295 -2.38 -14.20 1.07
CA ARG A 295 -0.97 -14.19 1.43
C ARG A 295 -0.76 -14.72 2.84
N TYR A 296 0.45 -15.18 3.12
CA TYR A 296 0.81 -15.65 4.45
C TYR A 296 0.68 -14.56 5.54
N ALA A 297 0.99 -13.30 5.20
CA ALA A 297 0.76 -12.16 6.08
C ALA A 297 -0.73 -12.02 6.49
N ASP A 298 -1.67 -12.30 5.56
CA ASP A 298 -3.10 -12.24 5.84
C ASP A 298 -3.50 -13.36 6.83
N ILE A 299 -2.92 -14.56 6.68
CA ILE A 299 -3.15 -15.68 7.61
C ILE A 299 -2.64 -15.35 9.02
N LEU A 300 -1.44 -14.75 9.12
CA LEU A 300 -0.88 -14.35 10.41
C LEU A 300 -1.75 -13.31 11.12
N LEU A 301 -2.26 -12.33 10.37
CA LEU A 301 -3.18 -11.31 10.91
C LEU A 301 -4.51 -11.93 11.34
N MET A 302 -5.08 -12.85 10.54
CA MET A 302 -6.31 -13.56 10.88
C MET A 302 -6.16 -14.45 12.11
N TYR A 303 -4.96 -14.98 12.35
CA TYR A 303 -4.67 -15.76 13.56
C TYR A 303 -4.50 -14.88 14.79
N ALA A 304 -3.91 -13.69 14.61
CA ALA A 304 -3.69 -12.74 15.70
C ALA A 304 -4.99 -12.09 16.20
N GLU A 305 -5.99 -11.88 15.33
CA GLU A 305 -7.31 -11.34 15.67
C GLU A 305 -8.13 -12.31 16.51
#